data_c662302a5bf1131cce9f6b25f6bdc825
#
_entry.id   c662302a5bf1131cce9f6b25f6bdc825
#
_cell.length_a   1.000
_cell.length_b   1.000
_cell.length_c   1.000
_cell.angle_alpha   90.00
_cell.angle_beta   90.00
_cell.angle_gamma   90.00
#
_symmetry.space_group_name_H-M   'P 1'
#
loop_
_entity.id
_entity.type
_entity.pdbx_description
1 polymer ?
#
loop_
_entity_poly.entity_id
_entity_poly.type
_entity_poly.pdbx_seq_one_letter_code
_entity_poly.pdbx_strand_id
1 'polypeptide(L)'
;MRKLTTNAVAMLLALVGCMGCGNRSASSVDNLIRVDVMADYPEKELILQDLMDVEYIALETTDDFITKGAVKAIGKDIMLVTNRGSDGDILVFDKNGKGLRKINRLGQSGEEYTQLTGLVLDEDNDEIFVKDNPARKIGVYDLLGNYKRSFKFTDTSYYNYIFNYDRDHLICYKSYPSENGKRECHLIISKQDGRITHEIQIPSKGIETPVVTEGEFVITPEFYLTFPDRDKWIFVNTSSDTIFHYLPDGNLSPFIVRSPSISSMDTKVFL
;
A
#
# COMPACT_ATOMS: atom_id res chain seq x y z
N MET A 1 -8.24 72.36 -30.19
CA MET A 1 -6.89 71.76 -30.09
C MET A 1 -6.95 70.47 -29.30
N ARG A 2 -6.59 69.40 -30.01
CA ARG A 2 -6.12 68.08 -29.60
C ARG A 2 -6.95 67.21 -28.61
N LYS A 3 -7.86 66.44 -29.22
CA LYS A 3 -8.34 65.17 -28.69
C LYS A 3 -7.57 64.06 -29.44
N LEU A 4 -6.34 63.77 -29.04
CA LEU A 4 -5.53 62.74 -29.76
C LEU A 4 -4.55 61.97 -28.85
N THR A 5 -4.88 61.81 -27.56
CA THR A 5 -4.01 61.09 -26.64
C THR A 5 -4.65 59.95 -25.90
N THR A 6 -5.97 59.73 -26.05
CA THR A 6 -6.68 58.67 -25.28
C THR A 6 -6.73 57.35 -26.01
N ASN A 7 -6.58 57.34 -27.35
CA ASN A 7 -6.68 56.08 -28.13
C ASN A 7 -5.33 55.34 -28.27
N ALA A 8 -4.21 56.00 -28.03
CA ALA A 8 -2.89 55.38 -28.13
C ALA A 8 -2.53 54.57 -26.87
N VAL A 9 -3.06 54.95 -25.70
CA VAL A 9 -2.82 54.26 -24.43
C VAL A 9 -3.72 52.99 -24.31
N ALA A 10 -4.92 53.03 -24.86
CA ALA A 10 -5.82 51.89 -24.89
C ALA A 10 -5.33 50.76 -25.82
N MET A 11 -4.61 51.07 -26.88
CA MET A 11 -4.08 50.09 -27.83
C MET A 11 -2.78 49.44 -27.35
N LEU A 12 -2.05 50.08 -26.42
CA LEU A 12 -0.83 49.51 -25.84
C LEU A 12 -1.12 48.54 -24.68
N LEU A 13 -2.28 48.68 -24.01
CA LEU A 13 -2.72 47.79 -22.93
C LEU A 13 -3.35 46.53 -23.44
N ALA A 14 -3.80 46.47 -24.68
CA ALA A 14 -4.39 45.24 -25.29
C ALA A 14 -3.34 44.26 -25.83
N LEU A 15 -2.08 44.65 -25.94
CA LEU A 15 -0.98 43.79 -26.46
C LEU A 15 -0.17 43.09 -25.39
N VAL A 16 -0.40 43.38 -24.09
CA VAL A 16 0.29 42.71 -22.99
C VAL A 16 -0.52 41.52 -22.41
N GLY A 17 -1.77 41.37 -22.85
CA GLY A 17 -2.70 40.33 -22.34
C GLY A 17 -2.59 38.93 -22.96
N CYS A 18 -1.71 38.72 -23.97
CA CYS A 18 -1.66 37.44 -24.71
C CYS A 18 -0.36 36.67 -24.56
N MET A 19 0.51 36.98 -23.60
CA MET A 19 1.70 36.18 -23.28
C MET A 19 1.58 35.42 -21.94
N GLY A 20 0.39 35.01 -21.60
CA GLY A 20 0.14 34.00 -20.57
C GLY A 20 0.08 32.62 -21.18
N CYS A 21 1.11 32.15 -21.91
CA CYS A 21 1.33 30.75 -22.11
C CYS A 21 1.69 30.16 -20.76
N GLY A 22 0.67 29.56 -20.11
CA GLY A 22 0.89 28.73 -18.98
C GLY A 22 1.90 27.65 -19.35
N ASN A 23 3.09 27.76 -18.79
CA ASN A 23 3.95 26.61 -18.64
C ASN A 23 3.13 25.58 -17.87
N ARG A 24 2.44 24.68 -18.59
CA ARG A 24 2.20 23.37 -18.06
C ARG A 24 3.60 22.81 -17.82
N SER A 25 3.98 22.78 -16.57
CA SER A 25 5.12 21.99 -16.13
C SER A 25 4.90 20.60 -16.71
N ALA A 26 5.61 20.29 -17.78
CA ALA A 26 5.80 18.94 -18.21
C ALA A 26 6.43 18.27 -17.00
N SER A 27 5.65 17.43 -16.30
CA SER A 27 6.16 16.55 -15.28
C SER A 27 7.31 15.81 -15.94
N SER A 28 8.50 16.00 -15.41
CA SER A 28 9.75 15.52 -15.94
C SER A 28 9.68 14.00 -16.15
N VAL A 29 9.63 13.60 -17.40
CA VAL A 29 9.77 12.22 -17.88
C VAL A 29 11.18 11.68 -17.60
N ASP A 30 12.06 12.53 -17.03
CA ASP A 30 13.49 12.27 -16.86
C ASP A 30 13.86 11.23 -15.77
N ASN A 31 12.91 10.76 -14.98
CA ASN A 31 13.17 9.76 -13.92
C ASN A 31 12.52 8.39 -14.18
N LEU A 32 12.03 8.14 -15.39
CA LEU A 32 11.43 6.85 -15.74
C LEU A 32 12.50 5.78 -15.94
N ILE A 33 12.51 4.79 -15.06
CA ILE A 33 13.41 3.63 -15.17
C ILE A 33 12.84 2.68 -16.22
N ARG A 34 13.65 2.31 -17.21
CA ARG A 34 13.29 1.31 -18.20
C ARG A 34 14.08 0.04 -17.95
N VAL A 35 13.37 -1.10 -17.86
CA VAL A 35 13.97 -2.41 -17.64
C VAL A 35 13.65 -3.30 -18.83
N ASP A 36 14.65 -3.78 -19.52
CA ASP A 36 14.51 -4.82 -20.54
C ASP A 36 14.55 -6.18 -19.84
N VAL A 37 13.37 -6.78 -19.66
CA VAL A 37 13.26 -8.07 -18.95
C VAL A 37 13.76 -9.27 -19.76
N MET A 38 14.12 -9.05 -21.03
CA MET A 38 14.74 -10.08 -21.87
C MET A 38 16.27 -9.95 -21.96
N ALA A 39 16.83 -8.86 -21.42
CA ALA A 39 18.25 -8.65 -21.41
C ALA A 39 18.95 -9.56 -20.39
N ASP A 40 20.12 -10.02 -20.75
CA ASP A 40 21.00 -10.76 -19.85
C ASP A 40 21.75 -9.75 -18.96
N TYR A 41 21.34 -9.66 -17.70
CA TYR A 41 21.97 -8.76 -16.72
C TYR A 41 23.08 -9.51 -15.97
N PRO A 42 24.22 -8.87 -15.73
CA PRO A 42 25.28 -9.48 -14.93
C PRO A 42 24.81 -9.70 -13.49
N GLU A 43 25.08 -10.88 -12.98
CA GLU A 43 24.86 -11.17 -11.58
C GLU A 43 25.80 -10.30 -10.72
N LYS A 44 25.24 -9.74 -9.63
CA LYS A 44 26.00 -8.96 -8.66
C LYS A 44 25.59 -9.38 -7.25
N GLU A 45 26.57 -9.78 -6.48
CA GLU A 45 26.39 -9.95 -5.04
C GLU A 45 26.30 -8.57 -4.38
N LEU A 46 25.24 -8.35 -3.61
CA LEU A 46 25.05 -7.13 -2.83
C LEU A 46 25.13 -7.46 -1.34
N ILE A 47 26.02 -6.77 -0.65
CA ILE A 47 26.11 -6.82 0.79
C ILE A 47 25.20 -5.73 1.35
N LEU A 48 24.24 -6.11 2.20
CA LEU A 48 23.22 -5.17 2.70
C LEU A 48 23.84 -3.98 3.44
N GLN A 49 24.93 -4.24 4.20
CA GLN A 49 25.65 -3.22 4.95
C GLN A 49 26.36 -2.18 4.07
N ASP A 50 26.61 -2.50 2.80
CA ASP A 50 27.17 -1.54 1.83
C ASP A 50 26.11 -0.54 1.32
N LEU A 51 24.84 -0.88 1.51
CA LEU A 51 23.71 -0.11 0.99
C LEU A 51 22.97 0.67 2.07
N MET A 52 22.99 0.18 3.32
CA MET A 52 22.24 0.76 4.43
C MET A 52 22.83 0.38 5.78
N ASP A 53 22.51 1.18 6.79
CA ASP A 53 22.80 0.82 8.18
C ASP A 53 21.93 -0.36 8.60
N VAL A 54 22.55 -1.36 9.22
CA VAL A 54 21.87 -2.58 9.68
C VAL A 54 22.00 -2.69 11.19
N GLU A 55 20.87 -2.75 11.86
CA GLU A 55 20.81 -2.97 13.30
C GLU A 55 20.03 -4.27 13.59
N TYR A 56 20.52 -5.03 14.58
CA TYR A 56 19.89 -6.24 15.07
C TYR A 56 19.31 -5.99 16.46
N ILE A 57 17.98 -6.08 16.57
CA ILE A 57 17.27 -5.92 17.83
C ILE A 57 16.86 -7.30 18.33
N ALA A 58 17.46 -7.72 19.45
CA ALA A 58 17.06 -8.97 20.10
C ALA A 58 15.76 -8.78 20.85
N LEU A 59 14.73 -9.57 20.53
CA LEU A 59 13.48 -9.54 21.25
C LEU A 59 13.61 -10.33 22.57
N GLU A 60 13.07 -9.75 23.63
CA GLU A 60 12.98 -10.42 24.93
C GLU A 60 12.17 -11.71 24.79
N THR A 61 12.70 -12.80 25.39
CA THR A 61 12.07 -14.11 25.38
C THR A 61 11.76 -14.54 26.80
N THR A 62 10.49 -14.59 27.14
CA THR A 62 9.95 -15.09 28.41
C THR A 62 8.75 -15.98 28.10
N ASP A 63 8.13 -16.59 29.10
CA ASP A 63 6.94 -17.44 28.92
C ASP A 63 5.78 -16.65 28.26
N ASP A 64 5.68 -15.34 28.49
CA ASP A 64 4.66 -14.46 27.90
C ASP A 64 5.05 -13.96 26.48
N PHE A 65 6.34 -13.94 26.15
CA PHE A 65 6.90 -13.37 24.93
C PHE A 65 7.66 -14.42 24.09
N ILE A 66 7.06 -15.60 23.95
CA ILE A 66 7.59 -16.63 23.03
C ILE A 66 7.06 -16.31 21.62
N THR A 67 7.98 -16.03 20.71
CA THR A 67 7.59 -15.77 19.33
C THR A 67 8.47 -16.52 18.32
N LYS A 68 7.82 -17.08 17.28
CA LYS A 68 8.47 -17.49 16.01
C LYS A 68 8.26 -16.39 14.95
N GLY A 69 7.89 -15.23 15.39
CA GLY A 69 7.04 -14.31 14.78
C GLY A 69 7.54 -13.49 13.63
N ALA A 70 6.56 -12.85 13.04
CA ALA A 70 6.77 -11.84 12.04
C ALA A 70 6.48 -10.47 12.65
N VAL A 71 7.41 -9.55 12.52
CA VAL A 71 7.17 -8.13 12.79
C VAL A 71 6.12 -7.65 11.78
N LYS A 72 5.01 -7.14 12.28
CA LYS A 72 3.87 -6.67 11.46
C LYS A 72 3.84 -5.16 11.32
N ALA A 73 4.30 -4.45 12.33
CA ALA A 73 4.39 -3.01 12.30
C ALA A 73 5.55 -2.53 13.18
N ILE A 74 6.21 -1.48 12.74
CA ILE A 74 7.25 -0.78 13.48
C ILE A 74 6.82 0.68 13.54
N GLY A 75 6.49 1.14 14.74
CA GLY A 75 6.13 2.52 15.02
C GLY A 75 7.30 3.39 15.47
N LYS A 76 7.01 4.51 16.09
CA LYS A 76 7.98 5.42 16.69
C LYS A 76 8.57 4.82 17.98
N ASP A 77 7.69 4.30 18.84
CA ASP A 77 8.01 3.86 20.17
C ASP A 77 7.90 2.34 20.37
N ILE A 78 7.01 1.68 19.60
CA ILE A 78 6.71 0.27 19.77
C ILE A 78 6.79 -0.52 18.44
N MET A 79 6.91 -1.83 18.59
CA MET A 79 6.82 -2.81 17.51
C MET A 79 5.70 -3.80 17.82
N LEU A 80 4.95 -4.19 16.80
CA LEU A 80 3.93 -5.23 16.89
C LEU A 80 4.43 -6.49 16.19
N VAL A 81 4.43 -7.59 16.93
CA VAL A 81 4.87 -8.90 16.46
C VAL A 81 3.72 -9.90 16.63
N THR A 82 3.52 -10.76 15.65
CA THR A 82 2.52 -11.84 15.75
C THR A 82 3.17 -13.18 15.48
N ASN A 83 2.62 -14.23 16.03
CA ASN A 83 2.99 -15.58 15.66
C ASN A 83 2.36 -15.99 14.32
N ARG A 84 3.01 -16.92 13.63
CA ARG A 84 2.39 -17.63 12.51
C ARG A 84 1.44 -18.69 13.10
N GLY A 85 0.16 -18.43 13.01
CA GLY A 85 -0.85 -19.34 13.54
C GLY A 85 -2.12 -18.58 13.92
N SER A 86 -3.07 -19.32 14.49
CA SER A 86 -4.38 -18.82 14.87
C SER A 86 -4.48 -18.53 16.37
N ASP A 87 -3.36 -18.27 17.06
CA ASP A 87 -3.34 -17.96 18.49
C ASP A 87 -3.96 -16.61 18.84
N GLY A 88 -3.97 -15.71 17.84
CA GLY A 88 -4.54 -14.37 17.99
C GLY A 88 -3.68 -13.41 18.81
N ASP A 89 -2.47 -13.81 19.18
CA ASP A 89 -1.59 -12.97 20.01
C ASP A 89 -0.96 -11.85 19.21
N ILE A 90 -1.03 -10.64 19.77
CA ILE A 90 -0.27 -9.46 19.35
C ILE A 90 0.72 -9.15 20.47
N LEU A 91 1.98 -9.37 20.22
CA LEU A 91 3.06 -9.08 21.14
C LEU A 91 3.58 -7.67 20.87
N VAL A 92 3.58 -6.84 21.90
CA VAL A 92 4.03 -5.44 21.85
C VAL A 92 5.39 -5.34 22.50
N PHE A 93 6.39 -4.90 21.72
CA PHE A 93 7.74 -4.65 22.19
C PHE A 93 8.08 -3.15 22.08
N ASP A 94 8.99 -2.68 22.90
CA ASP A 94 9.64 -1.38 22.66
C ASP A 94 10.68 -1.47 21.54
N LYS A 95 11.29 -0.34 21.20
CA LYS A 95 12.32 -0.26 20.14
C LYS A 95 13.64 -0.96 20.49
N ASN A 96 13.84 -1.30 21.75
CA ASN A 96 15.01 -2.05 22.22
C ASN A 96 14.75 -3.56 22.31
N GLY A 97 13.54 -4.00 21.94
CA GLY A 97 13.15 -5.40 21.95
C GLY A 97 12.63 -5.89 23.29
N LYS A 98 12.39 -5.01 24.26
CA LYS A 98 11.81 -5.38 25.55
C LYS A 98 10.31 -5.63 25.39
N GLY A 99 9.80 -6.74 25.91
CA GLY A 99 8.38 -7.06 25.95
C GLY A 99 7.60 -6.12 26.85
N LEU A 100 6.58 -5.47 26.32
CA LEU A 100 5.74 -4.53 27.05
C LEU A 100 4.42 -5.15 27.45
N ARG A 101 3.76 -5.83 26.55
CA ARG A 101 2.46 -6.48 26.78
C ARG A 101 2.09 -7.46 25.69
N LYS A 102 1.18 -8.36 26.03
CA LYS A 102 0.49 -9.23 25.10
C LYS A 102 -0.97 -8.85 25.02
N ILE A 103 -1.48 -8.66 23.82
CA ILE A 103 -2.88 -8.38 23.52
C ILE A 103 -3.45 -9.61 22.83
N ASN A 104 -4.56 -10.14 23.36
CA ASN A 104 -5.32 -11.19 22.70
C ASN A 104 -6.82 -10.90 22.87
N ARG A 105 -7.50 -10.76 21.73
CA ARG A 105 -8.95 -10.54 21.66
C ARG A 105 -9.58 -11.56 20.70
N LEU A 106 -8.99 -12.77 20.65
CA LEU A 106 -9.54 -13.85 19.83
C LEU A 106 -10.85 -14.36 20.44
N GLY A 107 -11.93 -14.30 19.68
CA GLY A 107 -13.25 -14.75 20.14
C GLY A 107 -14.35 -14.50 19.11
N GLN A 108 -15.60 -14.64 19.54
CA GLN A 108 -16.79 -14.58 18.67
C GLN A 108 -17.69 -13.37 18.93
N SER A 109 -17.35 -12.52 19.87
CA SER A 109 -18.17 -11.34 20.19
C SER A 109 -17.95 -10.22 19.18
N GLY A 110 -18.81 -9.20 19.23
CA GLY A 110 -18.68 -8.00 18.37
C GLY A 110 -17.38 -7.24 18.57
N GLU A 111 -16.80 -7.31 19.77
CA GLU A 111 -15.58 -6.60 20.20
C GLU A 111 -14.30 -7.42 19.97
N GLU A 112 -14.44 -8.68 19.55
CA GLU A 112 -13.36 -9.64 19.34
C GLU A 112 -13.10 -9.86 17.86
N TYR A 113 -11.93 -10.36 17.51
CA TYR A 113 -11.63 -10.88 16.18
C TYR A 113 -11.64 -12.40 16.16
N THR A 114 -12.18 -12.97 15.08
CA THR A 114 -12.19 -14.43 14.88
C THR A 114 -10.87 -14.94 14.34
N GLN A 115 -10.18 -14.08 13.58
CA GLN A 115 -8.87 -14.37 13.04
C GLN A 115 -8.09 -13.06 12.79
N LEU A 116 -6.82 -13.05 13.16
CA LEU A 116 -5.92 -11.96 12.88
C LEU A 116 -5.29 -12.14 11.49
N THR A 117 -5.86 -11.53 10.44
CA THR A 117 -5.38 -11.66 9.06
C THR A 117 -4.58 -10.46 8.56
N GLY A 118 -4.55 -9.38 9.33
CA GLY A 118 -3.74 -8.20 9.08
C GLY A 118 -3.72 -7.28 10.29
N LEU A 119 -2.65 -6.50 10.40
CA LEU A 119 -2.40 -5.65 11.54
C LEU A 119 -1.81 -4.33 11.07
N VAL A 120 -2.34 -3.21 11.58
CA VAL A 120 -1.80 -1.86 11.35
C VAL A 120 -1.66 -1.16 12.68
N LEU A 121 -0.53 -0.52 12.88
CA LEU A 121 -0.24 0.36 14.00
C LEU A 121 -0.39 1.81 13.58
N ASP A 122 -1.11 2.58 14.38
CA ASP A 122 -1.28 4.02 14.26
C ASP A 122 -1.01 4.67 15.60
N GLU A 123 0.26 4.95 15.87
CA GLU A 123 0.68 5.55 17.14
C GLU A 123 0.20 7.01 17.27
N ASP A 124 -0.01 7.72 16.15
CA ASP A 124 -0.45 9.11 16.20
C ASP A 124 -1.89 9.26 16.70
N ASN A 125 -2.70 8.20 16.56
CA ASN A 125 -4.08 8.13 17.07
C ASN A 125 -4.24 7.15 18.25
N ASP A 126 -3.16 6.56 18.76
CA ASP A 126 -3.17 5.50 19.78
C ASP A 126 -4.08 4.33 19.40
N GLU A 127 -3.94 3.81 18.15
CA GLU A 127 -4.82 2.78 17.62
C GLU A 127 -4.07 1.62 16.95
N ILE A 128 -4.65 0.44 17.14
CA ILE A 128 -4.28 -0.80 16.44
C ILE A 128 -5.50 -1.25 15.63
N PHE A 129 -5.31 -1.43 14.33
CA PHE A 129 -6.34 -1.95 13.44
C PHE A 129 -6.06 -3.42 13.17
N VAL A 130 -7.02 -4.26 13.49
CA VAL A 130 -6.98 -5.71 13.27
C VAL A 130 -7.94 -6.07 12.14
N LYS A 131 -7.39 -6.54 11.03
CA LYS A 131 -8.18 -7.06 9.91
C LYS A 131 -8.58 -8.49 10.20
N ASP A 132 -9.88 -8.77 10.11
CA ASP A 132 -10.51 -10.07 10.27
C ASP A 132 -11.27 -10.41 8.98
N ASN A 133 -10.63 -11.14 8.09
CA ASN A 133 -11.23 -11.52 6.80
C ASN A 133 -12.43 -12.46 6.96
N PRO A 134 -12.40 -13.52 7.79
CA PRO A 134 -13.57 -14.36 8.01
C PRO A 134 -14.80 -13.60 8.51
N ALA A 135 -14.61 -12.71 9.48
CA ALA A 135 -15.69 -11.86 10.00
C ALA A 135 -15.99 -10.63 9.13
N ARG A 136 -15.18 -10.40 8.08
CA ARG A 136 -15.30 -9.30 7.12
C ARG A 136 -15.38 -7.93 7.79
N LYS A 137 -14.49 -7.72 8.76
CA LYS A 137 -14.43 -6.48 9.53
C LYS A 137 -12.98 -6.07 9.81
N ILE A 138 -12.84 -4.81 10.21
CA ILE A 138 -11.65 -4.28 10.87
C ILE A 138 -12.07 -3.89 12.27
N GLY A 139 -11.45 -4.51 13.28
CA GLY A 139 -11.55 -4.11 14.68
C GLY A 139 -10.51 -3.07 15.01
N VAL A 140 -10.88 -2.08 15.81
CA VAL A 140 -9.99 -1.00 16.25
C VAL A 140 -9.88 -1.06 17.77
N TYR A 141 -8.64 -1.10 18.23
CA TYR A 141 -8.28 -1.21 19.65
C TYR A 141 -7.33 -0.06 20.00
N ASP A 142 -7.29 0.32 21.27
CA ASP A 142 -6.21 1.18 21.73
C ASP A 142 -4.88 0.41 21.85
N LEU A 143 -3.80 1.12 22.16
CA LEU A 143 -2.47 0.48 22.30
C LEU A 143 -2.38 -0.48 23.50
N LEU A 144 -3.38 -0.49 24.39
CA LEU A 144 -3.50 -1.44 25.50
C LEU A 144 -4.34 -2.66 25.14
N GLY A 145 -4.97 -2.66 23.96
CA GLY A 145 -5.84 -3.73 23.50
C GLY A 145 -7.30 -3.60 23.91
N ASN A 146 -7.74 -2.43 24.42
CA ASN A 146 -9.14 -2.19 24.68
C ASN A 146 -9.88 -1.88 23.38
N TYR A 147 -11.06 -2.46 23.21
CA TYR A 147 -11.90 -2.24 22.05
C TYR A 147 -12.39 -0.78 21.98
N LYS A 148 -12.26 -0.15 20.81
CA LYS A 148 -12.77 1.19 20.52
C LYS A 148 -13.99 1.15 19.61
N ARG A 149 -13.89 0.46 18.48
CA ARG A 149 -14.93 0.35 17.45
C ARG A 149 -14.60 -0.75 16.44
N SER A 150 -15.52 -1.04 15.56
CA SER A 150 -15.25 -1.85 14.36
C SER A 150 -16.10 -1.37 13.19
N PHE A 151 -15.66 -1.67 11.98
CA PHE A 151 -16.43 -1.44 10.77
C PHE A 151 -16.29 -2.63 9.81
N LYS A 152 -17.37 -2.88 9.05
CA LYS A 152 -17.43 -3.99 8.11
C LYS A 152 -16.88 -3.57 6.75
N PHE A 153 -16.40 -4.53 5.98
CA PHE A 153 -16.11 -4.34 4.57
C PHE A 153 -17.39 -3.97 3.82
N THR A 154 -17.29 -3.05 2.87
CA THR A 154 -18.46 -2.45 2.24
C THR A 154 -19.22 -3.37 1.28
N ASP A 155 -18.59 -4.47 0.83
CA ASP A 155 -19.19 -5.41 -0.12
C ASP A 155 -18.62 -6.84 0.04
N THR A 156 -18.82 -7.71 -0.95
CA THR A 156 -18.34 -9.09 -0.96
C THR A 156 -16.84 -9.24 -1.19
N SER A 157 -16.10 -8.15 -1.37
CA SER A 157 -14.66 -8.16 -1.59
C SER A 157 -13.87 -8.54 -0.34
N TYR A 158 -12.61 -8.88 -0.57
CA TYR A 158 -11.62 -9.05 0.48
C TYR A 158 -10.62 -7.90 0.44
N TYR A 159 -10.21 -7.41 1.61
CA TYR A 159 -9.11 -6.47 1.73
C TYR A 159 -7.85 -7.29 1.99
N ASN A 160 -7.01 -7.45 0.96
CA ASN A 160 -5.83 -8.32 1.08
C ASN A 160 -4.75 -7.67 1.93
N TYR A 161 -4.35 -6.47 1.57
CA TYR A 161 -3.37 -5.70 2.32
C TYR A 161 -4.03 -4.46 2.91
N ILE A 162 -3.54 -4.06 4.07
CA ILE A 162 -3.99 -2.88 4.78
C ILE A 162 -2.78 -2.19 5.39
N PHE A 163 -2.68 -0.88 5.19
CA PHE A 163 -1.60 -0.06 5.72
C PHE A 163 -2.13 1.25 6.28
N ASN A 164 -1.36 1.85 7.16
CA ASN A 164 -1.59 3.22 7.61
C ASN A 164 -1.27 4.18 6.46
N TYR A 165 -2.25 4.94 5.99
CA TYR A 165 -2.07 5.86 4.86
C TYR A 165 -1.71 7.26 5.33
N ASP A 166 -2.58 7.86 6.12
CA ASP A 166 -2.41 9.18 6.73
C ASP A 166 -3.09 9.20 8.11
N ARG A 167 -3.24 10.38 8.70
CA ARG A 167 -3.85 10.54 10.00
C ARG A 167 -5.27 9.97 10.07
N ASP A 168 -6.06 10.11 9.00
CA ASP A 168 -7.50 9.82 9.00
C ASP A 168 -7.87 8.60 8.16
N HIS A 169 -6.93 8.04 7.39
CA HIS A 169 -7.21 6.99 6.42
C HIS A 169 -6.26 5.81 6.51
N LEU A 170 -6.79 4.66 6.08
CA LEU A 170 -6.03 3.46 5.73
C LEU A 170 -6.02 3.31 4.21
N ILE A 171 -4.97 2.70 3.66
CA ILE A 171 -4.95 2.23 2.30
C ILE A 171 -5.03 0.70 2.29
N CYS A 172 -5.87 0.14 1.44
CA CYS A 172 -6.00 -1.30 1.28
C CYS A 172 -6.14 -1.68 -0.19
N TYR A 173 -5.71 -2.91 -0.49
CA TYR A 173 -5.92 -3.52 -1.79
C TYR A 173 -7.17 -4.38 -1.73
N LYS A 174 -8.09 -4.13 -2.65
CA LYS A 174 -9.37 -4.81 -2.77
C LYS A 174 -9.32 -5.80 -3.92
N SER A 175 -9.45 -7.08 -3.60
CA SER A 175 -9.67 -8.13 -4.58
C SER A 175 -11.12 -8.61 -4.59
N TYR A 176 -11.60 -8.98 -5.75
CA TYR A 176 -12.90 -9.60 -5.92
C TYR A 176 -12.74 -11.09 -6.24
N PRO A 177 -13.62 -11.97 -5.73
CA PRO A 177 -13.83 -13.23 -6.41
C PRO A 177 -14.24 -12.91 -7.85
N SER A 178 -13.73 -13.65 -8.82
CA SER A 178 -13.75 -13.38 -10.27
C SER A 178 -15.14 -13.19 -10.91
N GLU A 179 -16.17 -12.90 -10.14
CA GLU A 179 -17.53 -12.69 -10.60
C GLU A 179 -17.79 -11.21 -10.91
N ASN A 180 -18.30 -10.94 -12.10
CA ASN A 180 -18.94 -9.71 -12.53
C ASN A 180 -18.07 -8.58 -13.11
N GLY A 181 -16.90 -8.84 -13.66
CA GLY A 181 -16.17 -7.80 -14.41
C GLY A 181 -15.73 -6.58 -13.57
N LYS A 182 -15.80 -6.66 -12.25
CA LYS A 182 -15.32 -5.63 -11.35
C LYS A 182 -13.79 -5.71 -11.28
N ARG A 183 -13.15 -4.57 -11.50
CA ARG A 183 -11.69 -4.48 -11.44
C ARG A 183 -11.23 -4.36 -10.00
N GLU A 184 -10.16 -5.06 -9.70
CA GLU A 184 -9.41 -4.89 -8.47
C GLU A 184 -8.81 -3.49 -8.40
N CYS A 185 -8.77 -2.91 -7.21
CA CYS A 185 -8.31 -1.55 -7.01
C CYS A 185 -7.72 -1.35 -5.63
N HIS A 186 -6.95 -0.28 -5.46
CA HIS A 186 -6.61 0.21 -4.15
C HIS A 186 -7.72 1.13 -3.63
N LEU A 187 -8.00 1.04 -2.35
CA LEU A 187 -8.99 1.87 -1.68
C LEU A 187 -8.31 2.69 -0.60
N ILE A 188 -8.68 3.94 -0.50
CA ILE A 188 -8.45 4.75 0.69
C ILE A 188 -9.75 4.77 1.47
N ILE A 189 -9.70 4.33 2.73
CA ILE A 189 -10.85 4.20 3.61
C ILE A 189 -10.67 5.01 4.89
N SER A 190 -11.76 5.56 5.39
CA SER A 190 -11.78 6.30 6.65
C SER A 190 -11.49 5.36 7.83
N LYS A 191 -10.59 5.77 8.74
CA LYS A 191 -10.31 5.07 9.99
C LYS A 191 -11.47 5.07 10.97
N GLN A 192 -12.44 5.98 10.81
CA GLN A 192 -13.56 6.12 11.72
C GLN A 192 -14.64 5.06 11.47
N ASP A 193 -15.01 4.85 10.21
CA ASP A 193 -16.20 4.08 9.83
C ASP A 193 -15.96 3.12 8.67
N GLY A 194 -14.74 3.08 8.10
CA GLY A 194 -14.41 2.23 6.95
C GLY A 194 -14.99 2.70 5.62
N ARG A 195 -15.61 3.88 5.58
CA ARG A 195 -16.17 4.44 4.34
C ARG A 195 -15.05 4.66 3.32
N ILE A 196 -15.29 4.22 2.08
CA ILE A 196 -14.39 4.46 0.97
C ILE A 196 -14.40 5.97 0.65
N THR A 197 -13.25 6.60 0.73
CA THR A 197 -13.05 8.01 0.38
C THR A 197 -12.45 8.18 -1.00
N HIS A 198 -11.67 7.19 -1.44
CA HIS A 198 -11.04 7.23 -2.76
C HIS A 198 -10.81 5.81 -3.31
N GLU A 199 -10.99 5.63 -4.63
CA GLU A 199 -10.65 4.42 -5.36
C GLU A 199 -9.54 4.72 -6.35
N ILE A 200 -8.46 3.91 -6.32
CA ILE A 200 -7.31 4.07 -7.18
C ILE A 200 -7.22 2.83 -8.07
N GLN A 201 -7.42 3.02 -9.36
CA GLN A 201 -7.28 1.96 -10.35
C GLN A 201 -5.95 2.06 -11.06
N ILE A 202 -5.18 0.97 -11.03
CA ILE A 202 -3.93 0.88 -11.77
C ILE A 202 -4.27 0.47 -13.20
N PRO A 203 -3.76 1.18 -14.21
CA PRO A 203 -3.91 0.74 -15.60
C PRO A 203 -3.30 -0.64 -15.79
N SER A 204 -4.13 -1.62 -16.17
CA SER A 204 -3.70 -2.99 -16.45
C SER A 204 -4.33 -3.49 -17.74
N LYS A 205 -3.68 -4.45 -18.38
CA LYS A 205 -4.15 -5.04 -19.65
C LYS A 205 -5.10 -6.23 -19.44
N GLY A 206 -5.43 -6.56 -18.19
CA GLY A 206 -6.35 -7.66 -17.88
C GLY A 206 -5.84 -9.03 -18.35
N ILE A 207 -4.59 -9.35 -18.02
CA ILE A 207 -4.03 -10.68 -18.29
C ILE A 207 -4.65 -11.64 -17.30
N GLU A 208 -5.14 -12.77 -17.80
CA GLU A 208 -5.61 -13.86 -16.96
C GLU A 208 -4.44 -14.39 -16.10
N THR A 209 -4.73 -14.59 -14.84
CA THR A 209 -3.78 -15.18 -13.88
C THR A 209 -3.34 -16.55 -14.34
N PRO A 210 -2.06 -16.80 -14.59
CA PRO A 210 -1.61 -18.17 -14.78
C PRO A 210 -1.80 -18.93 -13.46
N VAL A 211 -2.61 -19.96 -13.50
CA VAL A 211 -2.72 -20.92 -12.39
C VAL A 211 -1.71 -22.02 -12.68
N VAL A 212 -0.67 -22.10 -11.85
CA VAL A 212 0.30 -23.19 -11.94
C VAL A 212 -0.14 -24.29 -10.99
N THR A 213 -0.40 -25.47 -11.54
CA THR A 213 -0.72 -26.67 -10.76
C THR A 213 0.50 -27.59 -10.76
N GLU A 214 1.09 -27.81 -9.60
CA GLU A 214 2.15 -28.81 -9.43
C GLU A 214 1.66 -29.87 -8.42
N GLY A 215 1.27 -31.04 -8.91
CA GLY A 215 0.63 -32.07 -8.11
C GLY A 215 -0.70 -31.61 -7.52
N GLU A 216 -0.82 -31.65 -6.18
CA GLU A 216 -2.00 -31.15 -5.46
C GLU A 216 -1.92 -29.66 -5.08
N PHE A 217 -0.81 -28.99 -5.42
CA PHE A 217 -0.61 -27.59 -5.10
C PHE A 217 -1.08 -26.69 -6.24
N VAL A 218 -1.89 -25.71 -5.90
CA VAL A 218 -2.29 -24.63 -6.79
C VAL A 218 -1.53 -23.38 -6.35
N ILE A 219 -0.62 -22.92 -7.19
CA ILE A 219 0.14 -21.69 -6.94
C ILE A 219 -0.51 -20.58 -7.75
N THR A 220 -1.07 -19.60 -7.06
CA THR A 220 -1.49 -18.35 -7.65
C THR A 220 -0.47 -17.28 -7.26
N PRO A 221 0.31 -16.74 -8.20
CA PRO A 221 1.24 -15.65 -7.88
C PRO A 221 0.49 -14.45 -7.29
N GLU A 222 1.08 -13.78 -6.33
CA GLU A 222 0.54 -12.50 -5.84
C GLU A 222 0.76 -11.43 -6.91
N PHE A 223 -0.34 -10.87 -7.41
CA PHE A 223 -0.31 -9.96 -8.57
C PHE A 223 -0.13 -8.50 -8.19
N TYR A 224 -0.28 -8.17 -6.92
CA TYR A 224 -0.34 -6.80 -6.46
C TYR A 224 0.51 -6.64 -5.22
N LEU A 225 1.48 -5.74 -5.31
CA LEU A 225 2.28 -5.36 -4.16
C LEU A 225 2.11 -3.85 -3.93
N THR A 226 2.05 -3.48 -2.68
CA THR A 226 1.88 -2.10 -2.25
C THR A 226 2.93 -1.81 -1.20
N PHE A 227 3.76 -0.80 -1.44
CA PHE A 227 4.83 -0.42 -0.54
C PHE A 227 4.79 1.07 -0.26
N PRO A 228 4.98 1.50 0.99
CA PRO A 228 5.27 2.90 1.27
C PRO A 228 6.67 3.26 0.78
N ASP A 229 6.82 4.44 0.17
CA ASP A 229 8.08 5.03 -0.22
C ASP A 229 8.11 6.50 0.20
N ARG A 230 8.56 6.79 1.41
CA ARG A 230 8.56 8.12 2.03
C ARG A 230 7.15 8.70 2.09
N ASP A 231 6.89 9.73 1.27
CA ASP A 231 5.61 10.42 1.13
C ASP A 231 4.73 9.87 0.01
N LYS A 232 5.15 8.80 -0.66
CA LYS A 232 4.49 8.18 -1.82
C LYS A 232 4.22 6.70 -1.54
N TRP A 233 3.49 6.08 -2.48
CA TRP A 233 3.26 4.65 -2.50
C TRP A 233 3.73 4.06 -3.82
N ILE A 234 4.36 2.90 -3.76
CA ILE A 234 4.70 2.11 -4.94
C ILE A 234 3.61 1.08 -5.15
N PHE A 235 2.99 1.11 -6.32
CA PHE A 235 1.99 0.13 -6.74
C PHE A 235 2.55 -0.74 -7.84
N VAL A 236 2.63 -2.04 -7.57
CA VAL A 236 3.03 -3.06 -8.51
C VAL A 236 1.81 -3.90 -8.88
N ASN A 237 1.55 -4.00 -10.17
CA ASN A 237 0.59 -4.94 -10.71
C ASN A 237 1.30 -5.78 -11.77
N THR A 238 1.36 -7.09 -11.58
CA THR A 238 2.07 -7.98 -12.51
C THR A 238 1.43 -8.03 -13.90
N SER A 239 0.13 -7.68 -14.02
CA SER A 239 -0.53 -7.51 -15.32
C SER A 239 -0.31 -6.14 -15.96
N SER A 240 0.51 -5.28 -15.37
CA SER A 240 0.89 -3.97 -15.91
C SER A 240 2.35 -3.95 -16.31
N ASP A 241 2.68 -3.36 -17.47
CA ASP A 241 4.07 -3.11 -17.85
C ASP A 241 4.70 -2.00 -17.03
N THR A 242 3.90 -1.28 -16.25
CA THR A 242 4.33 -0.09 -15.51
C THR A 242 4.09 -0.26 -14.01
N ILE A 243 5.13 -0.01 -13.24
CA ILE A 243 5.05 0.20 -11.79
C ILE A 243 4.85 1.70 -11.58
N PHE A 244 3.91 2.04 -10.70
CA PHE A 244 3.53 3.42 -10.47
C PHE A 244 3.93 3.90 -9.07
N HIS A 245 4.30 5.18 -8.98
CA HIS A 245 4.17 5.94 -7.75
C HIS A 245 2.75 6.52 -7.66
N TYR A 246 2.13 6.36 -6.52
CA TYR A 246 0.96 7.13 -6.14
C TYR A 246 1.41 8.29 -5.26
N LEU A 247 1.18 9.50 -5.74
CA LEU A 247 1.72 10.72 -5.17
C LEU A 247 0.76 11.32 -4.12
N PRO A 248 1.25 12.20 -3.22
CA PRO A 248 0.40 12.86 -2.22
C PRO A 248 -0.74 13.70 -2.80
N ASP A 249 -0.62 14.15 -4.04
CA ASP A 249 -1.66 14.87 -4.77
C ASP A 249 -2.75 13.96 -5.38
N GLY A 250 -2.67 12.64 -5.14
CA GLY A 250 -3.61 11.65 -5.64
C GLY A 250 -3.36 11.19 -7.08
N ASN A 251 -2.25 11.58 -7.68
CA ASN A 251 -1.92 11.20 -9.06
C ASN A 251 -1.04 9.95 -9.11
N LEU A 252 -1.27 9.10 -10.14
CA LEU A 252 -0.37 8.02 -10.50
C LEU A 252 0.71 8.56 -11.45
N SER A 253 1.98 8.33 -11.10
CA SER A 253 3.14 8.67 -11.91
C SER A 253 3.90 7.41 -12.29
N PRO A 254 4.18 7.15 -13.58
CA PRO A 254 5.03 6.04 -13.99
C PRO A 254 6.41 6.13 -13.32
N PHE A 255 6.88 5.01 -12.77
CA PHE A 255 8.16 4.91 -12.07
C PHE A 255 9.12 3.96 -12.78
N ILE A 256 8.67 2.72 -13.03
CA ILE A 256 9.45 1.71 -13.76
C ILE A 256 8.58 1.17 -14.90
N VAL A 257 9.14 1.04 -16.08
CA VAL A 257 8.48 0.42 -17.25
C VAL A 257 9.29 -0.77 -17.74
N ARG A 258 8.61 -1.89 -17.88
CA ARG A 258 9.17 -3.12 -18.47
C ARG A 258 9.08 -3.11 -19.98
N SER A 259 10.10 -3.64 -20.65
CA SER A 259 10.14 -3.86 -22.08
C SER A 259 10.76 -5.25 -22.33
N PRO A 260 10.26 -6.05 -23.29
CA PRO A 260 9.03 -5.86 -24.04
C PRO A 260 7.78 -5.90 -23.15
N SER A 261 6.64 -5.50 -23.73
CA SER A 261 5.35 -5.54 -23.02
C SER A 261 4.98 -6.97 -22.63
N ILE A 262 4.44 -7.15 -21.43
CA ILE A 262 3.99 -8.45 -20.93
C ILE A 262 2.97 -9.12 -21.87
N SER A 263 2.15 -8.34 -22.57
CA SER A 263 1.20 -8.86 -23.57
C SER A 263 1.85 -9.40 -24.84
N SER A 264 3.14 -9.14 -25.05
CA SER A 264 3.91 -9.66 -26.19
C SER A 264 4.77 -10.88 -25.82
N MET A 265 4.82 -11.26 -24.54
CA MET A 265 5.56 -12.42 -24.08
C MET A 265 4.71 -13.69 -24.16
N ASP A 266 5.34 -14.80 -24.56
CA ASP A 266 4.69 -16.11 -24.44
C ASP A 266 4.53 -16.45 -22.95
N THR A 267 3.33 -16.85 -22.54
CA THR A 267 3.02 -17.23 -21.15
C THR A 267 3.91 -18.35 -20.60
N LYS A 268 4.56 -19.11 -21.48
CA LYS A 268 5.54 -20.14 -21.10
C LYS A 268 6.84 -19.58 -20.49
N VAL A 269 7.10 -18.30 -20.62
CA VAL A 269 8.32 -17.64 -20.10
C VAL A 269 8.17 -17.29 -18.60
N PHE A 270 6.99 -17.44 -18.03
CA PHE A 270 6.69 -17.10 -16.63
C PHE A 270 6.74 -18.30 -15.66
N LEU A 271 7.20 -19.45 -16.10
CA LEU A 271 7.31 -20.68 -15.31
C LEU A 271 8.73 -20.91 -14.84
#